data_9b3ef01532012b812d572190b34c866e
#
_entry.id   9b3ef01532012b812d572190b34c866e
#
_cell.length_a   1.000
_cell.length_b   1.000
_cell.length_c   1.000
_cell.angle_alpha   90.00
_cell.angle_beta   90.00
_cell.angle_gamma   90.00
#
_symmetry.space_group_name_H-M   'P 1'
#
loop_
_entity.id
_entity.type
_entity.pdbx_description
1 polymer ?
#
loop_
_entity_poly.entity_id
_entity_poly.type
_entity_poly.pdbx_seq_one_letter_code
_entity_poly.pdbx_strand_id
1 'polypeptide(L)'
;TDALFNELEFRQMKTQFDKLYNGNNNGNDNGNEEIEKKKAPVKKTNEEQFDFFGFSDESSDEVNLNSYFATLENTEHFYQIIQGELGTKLFIQNLMNQTSVCFDTETTGIDALNAELVGISFSWEKGKAFYIPFPENREEAQILVDKFKPFFENESIEKIGQNVKYDLKVL
;
A
#
# COMPACT_ATOMS: atom_id res chain seq x y z
N THR A 1 -15.28 -2.39 17.60
CA THR A 1 -14.49 -1.31 16.93
C THR A 1 -13.85 -0.42 17.98
N ASP A 2 -14.59 0.04 19.00
CA ASP A 2 -14.09 0.91 20.07
C ASP A 2 -12.95 0.31 20.90
N ALA A 3 -13.04 -0.99 21.20
CA ALA A 3 -11.98 -1.70 21.92
C ALA A 3 -10.65 -1.67 21.16
N LEU A 4 -10.69 -1.89 19.84
CA LEU A 4 -9.51 -1.88 18.98
C LEU A 4 -8.84 -0.49 18.89
N PHE A 5 -9.65 0.57 18.73
CA PHE A 5 -9.10 1.94 18.68
C PHE A 5 -8.50 2.39 20.02
N ASN A 6 -9.04 1.91 21.13
CA ASN A 6 -8.49 2.19 22.47
C ASN A 6 -7.19 1.41 22.72
N GLU A 7 -7.12 0.15 22.28
CA GLU A 7 -5.94 -0.70 22.40
C GLU A 7 -4.75 -0.17 21.59
N LEU A 8 -5.02 0.36 20.39
CA LEU A 8 -4.01 0.93 19.48
C LEU A 8 -3.74 2.42 19.72
N GLU A 9 -4.38 3.04 20.73
CA GLU A 9 -4.26 4.47 21.08
C GLU A 9 -4.60 5.44 19.92
N PHE A 10 -5.37 5.02 18.92
CA PHE A 10 -5.78 5.82 17.76
C PHE A 10 -6.93 6.76 18.06
N ARG A 11 -6.76 7.65 19.04
CA ARG A 11 -7.80 8.57 19.54
C ARG A 11 -8.40 9.50 18.47
N GLN A 12 -7.54 10.05 17.58
CA GLN A 12 -7.99 10.92 16.49
C GLN A 12 -8.77 10.13 15.43
N MET A 13 -8.31 8.95 15.08
CA MET A 13 -8.95 8.08 14.10
C MET A 13 -10.31 7.57 14.61
N LYS A 14 -10.43 7.29 15.91
CA LYS A 14 -11.71 6.97 16.55
C LYS A 14 -12.72 8.11 16.40
N THR A 15 -12.31 9.35 16.69
CA THR A 15 -13.18 10.53 16.58
C THR A 15 -13.67 10.74 15.15
N GLN A 16 -12.84 10.51 14.15
CA GLN A 16 -13.22 10.59 12.73
C GLN A 16 -14.16 9.46 12.33
N PHE A 17 -13.87 8.25 12.77
CA PHE A 17 -14.72 7.08 12.53
C PHE A 17 -16.13 7.29 13.13
N ASP A 18 -16.22 7.77 14.37
CA ASP A 18 -17.48 8.05 15.04
C ASP A 18 -18.29 9.15 14.32
N LYS A 19 -17.64 10.18 13.78
CA LYS A 19 -18.29 11.21 12.95
C LYS A 19 -18.85 10.65 11.64
N LEU A 20 -18.13 9.75 10.98
CA LEU A 20 -18.52 9.18 9.69
C LEU A 20 -19.61 8.12 9.81
N TYR A 21 -19.58 7.29 10.85
CA TYR A 21 -20.44 6.11 10.95
C TYR A 21 -21.51 6.20 12.03
N ASN A 22 -21.32 7.01 13.08
CA ASN A 22 -22.29 7.18 14.17
C ASN A 22 -23.01 8.52 14.15
N GLY A 23 -22.72 9.41 13.19
CA GLY A 23 -23.29 10.76 13.07
C GLY A 23 -24.79 10.85 12.69
N ASN A 24 -25.53 9.75 12.62
CA ASN A 24 -26.92 9.73 12.15
C ASN A 24 -27.92 9.22 13.20
N ASN A 25 -27.76 9.59 14.47
CA ASN A 25 -28.85 9.43 15.43
C ASN A 25 -29.13 10.77 16.16
N ASN A 26 -30.23 11.41 15.74
CA ASN A 26 -30.83 12.53 16.36
C ASN A 26 -31.13 12.27 17.84
N GLY A 27 -30.67 13.17 18.69
CA GLY A 27 -31.13 13.26 20.07
C GLY A 27 -30.77 14.64 20.62
N ASN A 28 -31.78 15.53 20.68
CA ASN A 28 -31.76 16.79 21.42
C ASN A 28 -31.11 16.62 22.79
N ASP A 29 -30.12 17.42 23.11
CA ASP A 29 -30.02 17.95 24.46
C ASP A 29 -29.34 19.32 24.47
N ASN A 30 -30.04 20.28 25.07
CA ASN A 30 -29.65 21.67 25.28
C ASN A 30 -28.65 21.75 26.44
N GLY A 31 -27.48 22.35 26.20
CA GLY A 31 -26.57 22.72 27.27
C GLY A 31 -25.61 23.81 26.80
N ASN A 32 -25.98 25.07 27.09
CA ASN A 32 -25.14 26.25 26.93
C ASN A 32 -23.88 26.13 27.79
N GLU A 33 -22.69 26.24 27.16
CA GLU A 33 -21.52 26.82 27.80
C GLU A 33 -20.72 27.61 26.77
N GLU A 34 -20.74 28.94 26.93
CA GLU A 34 -19.88 29.90 26.21
C GLU A 34 -18.41 29.70 26.61
N ILE A 35 -17.56 29.41 25.64
CA ILE A 35 -16.09 29.56 25.81
C ILE A 35 -15.58 30.57 24.78
N GLU A 36 -15.16 31.72 25.30
CA GLU A 36 -14.53 32.82 24.56
C GLU A 36 -13.28 32.35 23.78
N LYS A 37 -13.30 32.56 22.47
CA LYS A 37 -12.14 32.38 21.59
C LYS A 37 -11.30 33.65 21.56
N LYS A 38 -10.13 33.63 22.22
CA LYS A 38 -9.06 34.62 21.98
C LYS A 38 -8.35 34.30 20.66
N LYS A 39 -8.46 35.24 19.70
CA LYS A 39 -7.72 35.20 18.42
C LYS A 39 -6.26 35.61 18.64
N ALA A 40 -5.32 34.76 18.26
CA ALA A 40 -3.90 35.12 18.08
C ALA A 40 -3.60 35.33 16.58
N PRO A 41 -2.65 36.23 16.21
CA PRO A 41 -2.49 36.70 14.84
C PRO A 41 -1.74 35.69 13.94
N VAL A 42 -2.30 35.47 12.76
CA VAL A 42 -1.76 34.61 11.71
C VAL A 42 -0.59 35.29 11.01
N LYS A 43 0.60 34.74 11.08
CA LYS A 43 1.72 35.06 10.18
C LYS A 43 1.55 34.26 8.87
N LYS A 44 1.44 34.98 7.76
CA LYS A 44 1.45 34.41 6.40
C LYS A 44 2.88 33.96 6.07
N THR A 45 3.08 32.66 5.93
CA THR A 45 4.22 32.08 5.21
C THR A 45 3.63 31.25 4.07
N ASN A 46 3.99 31.62 2.83
CA ASN A 46 3.67 30.87 1.62
C ASN A 46 4.49 29.60 1.60
N GLU A 47 3.90 28.51 2.02
CA GLU A 47 4.29 27.16 1.66
C GLU A 47 2.97 26.43 1.40
N GLU A 48 2.75 26.01 0.17
CA GLU A 48 1.62 25.18 -0.23
C GLU A 48 1.78 23.80 0.41
N GLN A 49 1.44 23.72 1.69
CA GLN A 49 1.27 22.46 2.37
C GLN A 49 -0.11 21.93 1.99
N PHE A 50 -0.13 20.92 1.12
CA PHE A 50 -1.35 20.20 0.78
C PHE A 50 -1.92 19.58 2.06
N ASP A 51 -2.95 20.22 2.59
CA ASP A 51 -3.67 19.72 3.77
C ASP A 51 -4.59 18.58 3.34
N PHE A 52 -4.04 17.37 3.38
CA PHE A 52 -4.72 16.14 2.97
C PHE A 52 -6.00 15.84 3.81
N PHE A 53 -6.21 16.55 4.92
CA PHE A 53 -7.35 16.36 5.82
C PHE A 53 -8.16 17.64 6.10
N GLY A 54 -7.88 18.73 5.41
CA GLY A 54 -8.59 19.99 5.60
C GLY A 54 -9.92 20.05 4.85
N PHE A 55 -10.95 19.34 5.29
CA PHE A 55 -12.32 19.63 4.90
C PHE A 55 -12.81 20.88 5.66
N SER A 56 -12.70 22.05 5.05
CA SER A 56 -13.49 23.20 5.44
C SER A 56 -14.88 23.08 4.83
N ASP A 57 -15.86 22.92 5.69
CA ASP A 57 -17.29 23.02 5.39
C ASP A 57 -17.61 24.38 4.77
N GLU A 58 -17.89 24.43 3.47
CA GLU A 58 -18.81 25.35 2.79
C GLU A 58 -18.69 25.19 1.28
N SER A 59 -19.52 24.36 0.73
CA SER A 59 -20.24 24.42 -0.55
C SER A 59 -20.56 23.02 -1.04
N SER A 60 -21.85 22.82 -1.30
CA SER A 60 -22.47 21.58 -1.75
C SER A 60 -22.23 21.30 -3.24
N ASP A 61 -20.98 21.24 -3.66
CA ASP A 61 -20.61 20.54 -4.88
C ASP A 61 -19.94 19.24 -4.42
N GLU A 62 -20.59 18.11 -4.66
CA GLU A 62 -19.97 16.79 -4.50
C GLU A 62 -18.73 16.75 -5.38
N VAL A 63 -17.59 17.14 -4.81
CA VAL A 63 -16.29 16.97 -5.46
C VAL A 63 -16.09 15.47 -5.59
N ASN A 64 -16.30 14.95 -6.78
CA ASN A 64 -16.06 13.54 -7.10
C ASN A 64 -14.56 13.28 -7.02
N LEU A 65 -14.07 13.00 -5.81
CA LEU A 65 -12.64 12.73 -5.52
C LEU A 65 -12.09 11.59 -6.37
N ASN A 66 -12.95 10.69 -6.86
CA ASN A 66 -12.57 9.62 -7.76
C ASN A 66 -12.01 10.11 -9.11
N SER A 67 -12.30 11.37 -9.50
CA SER A 67 -11.75 11.95 -10.74
C SER A 67 -10.31 12.43 -10.60
N TYR A 68 -9.82 12.66 -9.37
CA TYR A 68 -8.47 13.18 -9.12
C TYR A 68 -7.45 12.09 -8.84
N PHE A 69 -7.87 10.91 -8.42
CA PHE A 69 -6.98 9.80 -8.10
C PHE A 69 -7.04 8.71 -9.16
N ALA A 70 -5.89 8.17 -9.52
CA ALA A 70 -5.81 6.97 -10.32
C ALA A 70 -6.31 5.78 -9.51
N THR A 71 -7.34 5.11 -10.00
CA THR A 71 -7.90 3.87 -9.43
C THR A 71 -7.70 2.72 -10.40
N LEU A 72 -7.91 1.48 -9.95
CA LEU A 72 -7.89 0.31 -10.83
C LEU A 72 -8.93 0.41 -11.97
N GLU A 73 -10.06 1.08 -11.73
CA GLU A 73 -11.14 1.22 -12.70
C GLU A 73 -10.86 2.27 -13.80
N ASN A 74 -10.12 3.34 -13.44
CA ASN A 74 -9.85 4.47 -14.35
C ASN A 74 -8.43 4.48 -14.93
N THR A 75 -7.60 3.48 -14.59
CA THR A 75 -6.22 3.37 -15.05
C THR A 75 -6.06 2.13 -15.90
N GLU A 76 -5.52 2.31 -17.12
CA GLU A 76 -5.14 1.17 -17.95
C GLU A 76 -4.09 0.33 -17.23
N HIS A 77 -4.35 -0.98 -17.10
CA HIS A 77 -3.45 -1.87 -16.41
C HIS A 77 -3.39 -3.25 -17.09
N PHE A 78 -2.27 -3.91 -16.91
CA PHE A 78 -2.01 -5.27 -17.38
C PHE A 78 -1.37 -6.08 -16.27
N TYR A 79 -2.10 -7.09 -15.77
CA TYR A 79 -1.64 -7.99 -14.71
C TYR A 79 -1.58 -9.40 -15.25
N GLN A 80 -0.46 -10.07 -15.05
CA GLN A 80 -0.23 -11.42 -15.56
C GLN A 80 0.32 -12.34 -14.46
N ILE A 81 -0.29 -13.52 -14.34
CA ILE A 81 0.25 -14.61 -13.52
C ILE A 81 1.18 -15.43 -14.41
N ILE A 82 2.41 -15.63 -13.95
CA ILE A 82 3.43 -16.42 -14.64
C ILE A 82 3.50 -17.81 -13.98
N GLN A 83 3.20 -18.83 -14.74
CA GLN A 83 3.19 -20.22 -14.28
C GLN A 83 3.88 -21.15 -15.28
N GLY A 84 4.34 -22.28 -14.76
CA GLY A 84 5.00 -23.31 -15.55
C GLY A 84 6.44 -22.98 -15.92
N GLU A 85 7.20 -24.00 -16.26
CA GLU A 85 8.64 -23.88 -16.45
C GLU A 85 9.03 -22.96 -17.59
N LEU A 86 8.35 -23.07 -18.73
CA LEU A 86 8.63 -22.23 -19.90
C LEU A 86 8.25 -20.76 -19.62
N GLY A 87 7.09 -20.52 -18.99
CA GLY A 87 6.65 -19.18 -18.63
C GLY A 87 7.65 -18.50 -17.70
N THR A 88 8.07 -19.18 -16.64
CA THR A 88 9.07 -18.69 -15.69
C THR A 88 10.40 -18.40 -16.37
N LYS A 89 10.88 -19.29 -17.26
CA LYS A 89 12.14 -19.08 -17.98
C LYS A 89 12.09 -17.85 -18.88
N LEU A 90 11.01 -17.68 -19.66
CA LEU A 90 10.84 -16.51 -20.53
C LEU A 90 10.68 -15.21 -19.72
N PHE A 91 9.99 -15.28 -18.60
CA PHE A 91 9.85 -14.17 -17.69
C PHE A 91 11.21 -13.73 -17.11
N ILE A 92 12.02 -14.66 -16.60
CA ILE A 92 13.35 -14.36 -16.06
C ILE A 92 14.25 -13.76 -17.16
N GLN A 93 14.20 -14.26 -18.39
CA GLN A 93 14.95 -13.67 -19.50
C GLN A 93 14.54 -12.21 -19.76
N ASN A 94 13.23 -11.91 -19.68
CA ASN A 94 12.75 -10.54 -19.83
C ASN A 94 13.16 -9.67 -18.64
N LEU A 95 13.08 -10.20 -17.43
CA LEU A 95 13.48 -9.54 -16.18
C LEU A 95 14.96 -9.13 -16.21
N MET A 96 15.83 -9.99 -16.74
CA MET A 96 17.27 -9.73 -16.87
C MET A 96 17.64 -8.63 -17.88
N ASN A 97 16.71 -8.23 -18.73
CA ASN A 97 16.91 -7.14 -19.70
C ASN A 97 16.46 -5.77 -19.13
N GLN A 98 15.92 -5.73 -17.90
CA GLN A 98 15.48 -4.48 -17.29
C GLN A 98 16.65 -3.76 -16.63
N THR A 99 16.52 -2.44 -16.48
CA THR A 99 17.48 -1.59 -15.76
C THR A 99 17.07 -1.37 -14.32
N SER A 100 15.78 -1.39 -14.04
CA SER A 100 15.19 -1.16 -12.71
C SER A 100 13.91 -1.97 -12.59
N VAL A 101 13.72 -2.66 -11.48
CA VAL A 101 12.56 -3.53 -11.23
C VAL A 101 12.08 -3.36 -9.79
N CYS A 102 10.79 -3.06 -9.65
CA CYS A 102 10.11 -3.13 -8.37
C CYS A 102 9.68 -4.57 -8.09
N PHE A 103 9.89 -5.04 -6.87
CA PHE A 103 9.42 -6.36 -6.43
C PHE A 103 8.91 -6.32 -5.00
N ASP A 104 8.06 -7.29 -4.67
CA ASP A 104 7.50 -7.48 -3.35
C ASP A 104 7.19 -8.96 -3.13
N THR A 105 7.35 -9.47 -1.90
CA THR A 105 7.11 -10.87 -1.55
C THR A 105 5.81 -11.03 -0.78
N GLU A 106 5.04 -12.05 -1.13
CA GLU A 106 3.87 -12.49 -0.37
C GLU A 106 4.23 -13.76 0.43
N THR A 107 3.91 -13.76 1.71
CA THR A 107 4.32 -14.80 2.64
C THR A 107 3.18 -15.23 3.57
N THR A 108 3.33 -16.39 4.21
CA THR A 108 2.35 -16.93 5.16
C THR A 108 2.32 -16.20 6.50
N GLY A 109 3.29 -15.32 6.78
CA GLY A 109 3.36 -14.63 8.08
C GLY A 109 4.34 -13.44 8.07
N ILE A 110 4.38 -12.70 9.16
CA ILE A 110 5.21 -11.50 9.34
C ILE A 110 6.62 -11.78 9.87
N ASP A 111 6.87 -12.99 10.38
CA ASP A 111 8.19 -13.44 10.83
C ASP A 111 8.94 -14.08 9.67
N ALA A 112 9.85 -13.34 9.05
CA ALA A 112 10.59 -13.79 7.87
C ALA A 112 11.41 -15.08 8.07
N LEU A 113 11.73 -15.46 9.32
CA LEU A 113 12.49 -16.68 9.59
C LEU A 113 11.62 -17.94 9.60
N ASN A 114 10.31 -17.77 9.86
CA ASN A 114 9.36 -18.86 9.94
C ASN A 114 8.27 -18.81 8.85
N ALA A 115 8.20 -17.72 8.12
CA ALA A 115 7.24 -17.54 7.03
C ALA A 115 7.67 -18.35 5.80
N GLU A 116 6.69 -18.86 5.07
CA GLU A 116 6.87 -19.51 3.79
C GLU A 116 6.50 -18.54 2.66
N LEU A 117 7.24 -18.58 1.56
CA LEU A 117 7.01 -17.74 0.39
C LEU A 117 5.79 -18.25 -0.38
N VAL A 118 4.79 -17.40 -0.56
CA VAL A 118 3.56 -17.68 -1.31
C VAL A 118 3.67 -17.18 -2.75
N GLY A 119 4.35 -16.05 -2.97
CA GLY A 119 4.54 -15.50 -4.29
C GLY A 119 5.47 -14.31 -4.31
N ILE A 120 5.87 -13.90 -5.51
CA ILE A 120 6.63 -12.67 -5.75
C ILE A 120 5.93 -11.89 -6.84
N SER A 121 5.69 -10.61 -6.61
CA SER A 121 5.24 -9.66 -7.61
C SER A 121 6.40 -8.86 -8.18
N PHE A 122 6.32 -8.53 -9.47
CA PHE A 122 7.32 -7.73 -10.18
C PHE A 122 6.65 -6.67 -11.03
N SER A 123 7.26 -5.50 -11.13
CA SER A 123 6.84 -4.42 -12.02
C SER A 123 8.06 -3.59 -12.45
N TRP A 124 8.12 -3.19 -13.71
CA TRP A 124 9.12 -2.27 -14.26
C TRP A 124 8.52 -1.22 -15.19
N GLU A 125 7.20 -1.22 -15.31
CA GLU A 125 6.45 -0.26 -16.11
C GLU A 125 5.13 0.08 -15.41
N LYS A 126 4.76 1.35 -15.41
CA LYS A 126 3.52 1.82 -14.81
C LYS A 126 2.30 1.08 -15.41
N GLY A 127 1.44 0.58 -14.54
CA GLY A 127 0.23 -0.16 -14.93
C GLY A 127 0.47 -1.61 -15.33
N LYS A 128 1.72 -2.10 -15.33
CA LYS A 128 2.04 -3.51 -15.62
C LYS A 128 2.63 -4.19 -14.39
N ALA A 129 2.08 -5.35 -14.06
CA ALA A 129 2.61 -6.17 -12.98
C ALA A 129 2.51 -7.66 -13.33
N PHE A 130 3.44 -8.42 -12.77
CA PHE A 130 3.57 -9.85 -12.96
C PHE A 130 3.62 -10.53 -11.60
N TYR A 131 2.93 -11.63 -11.45
CA TYR A 131 2.91 -12.40 -10.22
C TYR A 131 3.38 -13.84 -10.48
N ILE A 132 4.30 -14.32 -9.68
CA ILE A 132 4.83 -15.68 -9.70
C ILE A 132 4.35 -16.37 -8.43
N PRO A 133 3.35 -17.27 -8.51
CA PRO A 133 2.95 -18.09 -7.38
C PRO A 133 4.01 -19.15 -7.07
N PHE A 134 4.22 -19.38 -5.78
CA PHE A 134 5.14 -20.40 -5.27
C PHE A 134 4.36 -21.64 -4.80
N PRO A 135 4.93 -22.83 -4.97
CA PRO A 135 4.31 -24.04 -4.47
C PRO A 135 4.40 -24.10 -2.92
N GLU A 136 3.43 -24.79 -2.28
CA GLU A 136 3.43 -25.01 -0.84
C GLU A 136 4.58 -25.95 -0.41
N ASN A 137 5.06 -26.80 -1.31
CA ASN A 137 6.20 -27.66 -1.04
C ASN A 137 7.48 -26.83 -0.96
N ARG A 138 8.14 -26.83 0.19
CA ARG A 138 9.32 -26.03 0.47
C ARG A 138 10.51 -26.33 -0.46
N GLU A 139 10.71 -27.59 -0.85
CA GLU A 139 11.81 -27.98 -1.74
C GLU A 139 11.57 -27.45 -3.16
N GLU A 140 10.33 -27.56 -3.65
CA GLU A 140 9.95 -27.02 -4.95
C GLU A 140 9.99 -25.47 -4.95
N ALA A 141 9.56 -24.83 -3.86
CA ALA A 141 9.66 -23.40 -3.68
C ALA A 141 11.12 -22.94 -3.74
N GLN A 142 12.04 -23.62 -3.06
CA GLN A 142 13.47 -23.32 -3.10
C GLN A 142 14.05 -23.44 -4.51
N ILE A 143 13.70 -24.50 -5.23
CA ILE A 143 14.12 -24.67 -6.63
C ILE A 143 13.64 -23.51 -7.51
N LEU A 144 12.44 -23.00 -7.23
CA LEU A 144 11.89 -21.86 -7.96
C LEU A 144 12.58 -20.54 -7.58
N VAL A 145 12.86 -20.30 -6.30
CA VAL A 145 13.64 -19.14 -5.82
C VAL A 145 15.02 -19.12 -6.46
N ASP A 146 15.70 -20.26 -6.50
CA ASP A 146 17.04 -20.37 -7.08
C ASP A 146 17.10 -19.97 -8.57
N LYS A 147 15.99 -20.10 -9.30
CA LYS A 147 15.91 -19.61 -10.69
C LYS A 147 15.95 -18.08 -10.79
N PHE A 148 15.53 -17.36 -9.75
CA PHE A 148 15.57 -15.89 -9.68
C PHE A 148 16.88 -15.35 -9.10
N LYS A 149 17.74 -16.20 -8.54
CA LYS A 149 19.03 -15.81 -7.98
C LYS A 149 19.87 -14.96 -8.93
N PRO A 150 20.01 -15.29 -10.24
CA PRO A 150 20.76 -14.44 -11.17
C PRO A 150 20.23 -13.00 -11.27
N PHE A 151 18.92 -12.81 -11.11
CA PHE A 151 18.32 -11.47 -11.09
C PHE A 151 18.66 -10.74 -9.80
N PHE A 152 18.46 -11.37 -8.64
CA PHE A 152 18.70 -10.72 -7.35
C PHE A 152 20.18 -10.37 -7.14
N GLU A 153 21.10 -11.19 -7.63
CA GLU A 153 22.55 -10.96 -7.53
C GLU A 153 23.12 -10.03 -8.63
N ASN A 154 22.32 -9.65 -9.63
CA ASN A 154 22.81 -8.78 -10.70
C ASN A 154 22.86 -7.32 -10.25
N GLU A 155 24.04 -6.81 -9.97
CA GLU A 155 24.26 -5.41 -9.54
C GLU A 155 23.92 -4.36 -10.62
N SER A 156 23.83 -4.79 -11.90
CA SER A 156 23.47 -3.87 -13.00
C SER A 156 21.98 -3.56 -13.08
N ILE A 157 21.14 -4.32 -12.37
CA ILE A 157 19.69 -4.10 -12.30
C ILE A 157 19.35 -3.50 -10.94
N GLU A 158 18.76 -2.33 -10.91
CA GLU A 158 18.26 -1.73 -9.70
C GLU A 158 17.03 -2.50 -9.18
N LYS A 159 17.04 -2.88 -7.90
CA LYS A 159 15.91 -3.51 -7.21
C LYS A 159 15.23 -2.49 -6.31
N ILE A 160 13.94 -2.29 -6.53
CA ILE A 160 13.11 -1.36 -5.77
C ILE A 160 12.10 -2.17 -4.98
N GLY A 161 11.89 -1.85 -3.71
CA GLY A 161 10.89 -2.47 -2.87
C GLY A 161 10.64 -1.65 -1.60
N GLN A 162 9.53 -1.91 -0.95
CA GLN A 162 9.23 -1.32 0.34
C GLN A 162 9.63 -2.30 1.44
N ASN A 163 10.37 -1.81 2.46
CA ASN A 163 10.83 -2.66 3.56
C ASN A 163 11.64 -3.89 3.12
N VAL A 164 12.45 -3.75 2.10
CA VAL A 164 13.25 -4.79 1.42
C VAL A 164 14.03 -5.71 2.37
N LYS A 165 14.30 -5.29 3.61
CA LYS A 165 14.97 -6.13 4.62
C LYS A 165 14.17 -7.38 4.98
N TYR A 166 12.84 -7.31 4.89
CA TYR A 166 11.97 -8.46 5.09
C TYR A 166 12.11 -9.42 3.91
N ASP A 167 11.92 -8.91 2.69
CA ASP A 167 12.00 -9.70 1.45
C ASP A 167 13.33 -10.42 1.30
N LEU A 168 14.44 -9.73 1.56
CA LEU A 168 15.78 -10.31 1.51
C LEU A 168 16.06 -11.40 2.56
N LYS A 169 15.24 -11.52 3.58
CA LYS A 169 15.36 -12.61 4.57
C LYS A 169 14.51 -13.82 4.20
N VAL A 170 13.45 -13.59 3.44
CA VAL A 170 12.55 -14.64 2.95
C VAL A 170 13.15 -15.33 1.72
N LEU A 171 13.85 -14.59 0.86
CA LEU A 171 14.54 -15.05 -0.34
C LEU A 171 15.91 -15.64 -0.03
#